data_de55088201d126f3d17b60a0cd7050b5
#
_entry.id   de55088201d126f3d17b60a0cd7050b5
#
_cell.length_a   1.000
_cell.length_b   1.000
_cell.length_c   1.000
_cell.angle_alpha   90.00
_cell.angle_beta   90.00
_cell.angle_gamma   90.00
#
_symmetry.space_group_name_H-M   'P 1'
#
loop_
_entity.id
_entity.type
_entity.pdbx_description
1 polymer ?
#
loop_
_entity_poly.entity_id
_entity_poly.type
_entity_poly.pdbx_seq_one_letter_code
_entity_poly.pdbx_strand_id
1 'polypeptide(L)'
;MQLLLRQPVSHWCAQYVPEIKVKDLSQIILEMLASLNSMQKEKDRLIEITVDGKVSGDELADFVAIQEQLEKISVAVETLQLWCERMLATGAIDPEAYQAYRDAMRADQG
;
A
#
# COMPACT_ATOMS: atom_id res chain seq x y z
N MET A 1 -21.38 2.11 26.13
CA MET A 1 -20.72 1.96 25.78
C MET A 1 -20.10 1.71 25.41
N GLN A 2 -20.36 1.96 24.97
CA GLN A 2 -19.56 1.77 24.48
C GLN A 2 -18.77 1.55 24.11
N LEU A 3 -18.98 1.96 23.97
CA LEU A 3 -18.07 1.72 23.44
C LEU A 3 -17.65 1.04 22.98
N LEU A 4 -18.15 1.03 23.03
CA LEU A 4 -17.68 0.34 22.41
C LEU A 4 -17.44 0.19 21.62
N LEU A 5 -17.79 0.83 21.24
CA LEU A 5 -17.37 0.69 20.40
C LEU A 5 -16.57 0.89 19.98
N ARG A 6 -16.31 1.47 20.10
CA ARG A 6 -15.43 1.52 19.69
C ARG A 6 -14.69 0.95 19.37
N GLN A 7 -14.71 1.53 19.03
CA GLN A 7 -13.80 0.79 18.65
C GLN A 7 -13.86 -0.10 17.86
N PRO A 8 -14.51 -0.06 17.55
CA PRO A 8 -14.58 -1.31 16.94
C PRO A 8 -14.12 -1.36 15.53
N VAL A 9 -14.35 -0.35 14.81
CA VAL A 9 -14.04 -0.35 13.41
C VAL A 9 -12.60 -0.64 13.12
N SER A 10 -11.74 0.12 13.70
CA SER A 10 -10.34 0.00 13.41
C SER A 10 -9.79 -1.30 13.93
N HIS A 11 -10.34 -1.85 14.97
CA HIS A 11 -9.72 -3.03 15.51
C HIS A 11 -10.12 -4.30 14.80
N TRP A 12 -11.19 -4.37 14.07
CA TRP A 12 -11.38 -5.59 13.32
C TRP A 12 -10.58 -5.61 12.03
N CYS A 13 -10.21 -4.49 11.51
CA CYS A 13 -9.22 -4.47 10.47
C CYS A 13 -7.90 -4.94 11.03
N ALA A 14 -7.56 -4.50 12.21
CA ALA A 14 -6.34 -4.88 12.85
C ALA A 14 -6.29 -6.36 13.18
N GLN A 15 -7.43 -6.99 13.30
CA GLN A 15 -7.47 -8.40 13.62
C GLN A 15 -6.91 -9.27 12.52
N TYR A 16 -7.02 -8.85 11.28
CA TYR A 16 -6.45 -9.62 10.20
C TYR A 16 -4.96 -9.51 10.13
N VAL A 17 -4.46 -8.36 10.49
CA VAL A 17 -3.05 -8.08 10.36
C VAL A 17 -2.16 -9.02 11.17
N PRO A 18 -2.50 -9.31 12.43
CA PRO A 18 -1.63 -10.17 13.22
C PRO A 18 -1.44 -11.55 12.64
N GLU A 19 -2.27 -11.92 11.71
CA GLU A 19 -2.20 -13.26 11.15
C GLU A 19 -1.40 -13.34 9.88
N ILE A 20 -0.87 -12.24 9.42
CA ILE A 20 -0.07 -12.22 8.23
C ILE A 20 1.29 -12.85 8.52
N LYS A 21 1.60 -13.87 7.77
CA LYS A 21 2.86 -14.57 7.90
C LYS A 21 3.86 -13.98 6.94
N VAL A 22 5.13 -14.19 7.24
CA VAL A 22 6.19 -13.66 6.39
C VAL A 22 6.06 -14.15 4.97
N LYS A 23 5.70 -15.41 4.77
CA LYS A 23 5.55 -15.94 3.42
C LYS A 23 4.39 -15.31 2.69
N ASP A 24 3.32 -14.98 3.43
CA ASP A 24 2.18 -14.32 2.81
C ASP A 24 2.54 -12.90 2.42
N LEU A 25 3.33 -12.23 3.25
CA LEU A 25 3.82 -10.91 2.94
C LEU A 25 4.69 -10.92 1.69
N SER A 26 5.57 -11.90 1.57
CA SER A 26 6.42 -12.02 0.39
C SER A 26 5.59 -12.17 -0.88
N GLN A 27 4.53 -12.97 -0.81
CA GLN A 27 3.64 -13.17 -1.94
C GLN A 27 2.94 -11.86 -2.31
N ILE A 28 2.47 -11.14 -1.31
CA ILE A 28 1.81 -9.86 -1.52
C ILE A 28 2.76 -8.87 -2.17
N ILE A 29 4.00 -8.83 -1.72
CA ILE A 29 5.00 -7.94 -2.28
C ILE A 29 5.33 -8.30 -3.72
N LEU A 30 5.42 -9.59 -4.03
CA LEU A 30 5.65 -10.01 -5.41
C LEU A 30 4.51 -9.57 -6.31
N GLU A 31 3.28 -9.67 -5.83
CA GLU A 31 2.12 -9.21 -6.58
C GLU A 31 2.14 -7.70 -6.77
N MET A 32 2.57 -6.97 -5.74
CA MET A 32 2.71 -5.53 -5.84
C MET A 32 3.74 -5.16 -6.91
N LEU A 33 4.88 -5.84 -6.90
CA LEU A 33 5.93 -5.55 -7.88
C LEU A 33 5.46 -5.85 -9.29
N ALA A 34 4.69 -6.93 -9.46
CA ALA A 34 4.11 -7.25 -10.76
C ALA A 34 3.13 -6.15 -11.20
N SER A 35 2.34 -5.63 -10.24
CA SER A 35 1.40 -4.56 -10.54
C SER A 35 2.12 -3.28 -10.92
N LEU A 36 3.20 -2.96 -10.23
CA LEU A 36 3.99 -1.78 -10.56
C LEU A 36 4.59 -1.90 -11.97
N ASN A 37 5.09 -3.09 -12.30
CA ASN A 37 5.64 -3.32 -13.62
C ASN A 37 4.55 -3.17 -14.70
N SER A 38 3.37 -3.66 -14.43
CA SER A 38 2.24 -3.53 -15.33
C SER A 38 1.87 -2.05 -15.53
N MET A 39 1.87 -1.27 -14.43
CA MET A 39 1.56 0.15 -14.51
C MET A 39 2.61 0.93 -15.28
N GLN A 40 3.87 0.51 -15.23
CA GLN A 40 4.91 1.15 -16.00
C GLN A 40 4.60 1.09 -17.50
N LYS A 41 4.03 -0.03 -17.92
CA LYS A 41 3.66 -0.19 -19.33
C LYS A 41 2.46 0.66 -19.72
N GLU A 42 1.62 0.99 -18.74
CA GLU A 42 0.40 1.76 -19.00
C GLU A 42 0.56 3.24 -18.65
N LYS A 43 1.76 3.64 -18.29
CA LYS A 43 1.98 4.98 -17.80
C LYS A 43 1.57 6.07 -18.80
N ASP A 44 1.91 5.88 -20.08
CA ASP A 44 1.58 6.86 -21.09
C ASP A 44 0.08 6.96 -21.28
N ARG A 45 -0.63 5.84 -21.23
CA ARG A 45 -2.07 5.83 -21.34
C ARG A 45 -2.72 6.57 -20.17
N LEU A 46 -2.21 6.35 -18.98
CA LEU A 46 -2.73 7.04 -17.80
C LEU A 46 -2.52 8.54 -17.90
N ILE A 47 -1.36 8.95 -18.37
CA ILE A 47 -1.08 10.38 -18.57
C ILE A 47 -2.06 10.96 -19.58
N GLU A 48 -2.29 10.28 -20.69
CA GLU A 48 -3.24 10.73 -21.71
C GLU A 48 -4.63 10.94 -21.13
N ILE A 49 -5.10 9.98 -20.34
CA ILE A 49 -6.41 10.04 -19.75
C ILE A 49 -6.53 11.22 -18.81
N THR A 50 -5.53 11.42 -17.97
CA THR A 50 -5.59 12.49 -16.96
C THR A 50 -5.44 13.86 -17.56
N VAL A 51 -4.66 13.99 -18.62
CA VAL A 51 -4.49 15.29 -19.29
C VAL A 51 -5.78 15.68 -20.00
N ASP A 52 -6.44 14.72 -20.59
CA ASP A 52 -7.67 14.96 -21.32
C ASP A 52 -8.82 15.39 -20.40
N GLY A 53 -8.78 14.94 -19.16
CA GLY A 53 -9.79 15.32 -18.18
C GLY A 53 -11.09 14.56 -18.29
N LYS A 54 -11.15 13.56 -19.15
CA LYS A 54 -12.31 12.67 -19.22
C LYS A 54 -11.89 11.33 -19.78
N VAL A 55 -12.67 10.31 -19.46
CA VAL A 55 -12.37 8.95 -19.86
C VAL A 55 -13.38 8.53 -20.90
N SER A 56 -12.91 8.33 -22.13
CA SER A 56 -13.79 7.91 -23.22
C SER A 56 -14.07 6.42 -23.12
N GLY A 57 -14.97 5.93 -23.93
CA GLY A 57 -15.34 4.52 -23.92
C GLY A 57 -14.17 3.60 -24.17
N ASP A 58 -13.28 3.94 -25.08
CA ASP A 58 -12.09 3.14 -25.38
C ASP A 58 -11.13 3.10 -24.22
N GLU A 59 -11.04 4.21 -23.50
CA GLU A 59 -10.08 4.35 -22.42
C GLU A 59 -10.58 3.76 -21.11
N LEU A 60 -11.88 3.54 -21.01
CA LEU A 60 -12.47 3.10 -19.75
C LEU A 60 -11.93 1.75 -19.30
N ALA A 61 -11.78 0.82 -20.22
CA ALA A 61 -11.26 -0.49 -19.88
C ALA A 61 -9.84 -0.38 -19.35
N ASP A 62 -9.01 0.44 -19.98
CA ASP A 62 -7.64 0.66 -19.53
C ASP A 62 -7.61 1.35 -18.18
N PHE A 63 -8.49 2.31 -18.00
CA PHE A 63 -8.57 3.05 -16.75
C PHE A 63 -8.97 2.13 -15.60
N VAL A 64 -9.96 1.27 -15.80
CA VAL A 64 -10.37 0.32 -14.78
C VAL A 64 -9.26 -0.68 -14.48
N ALA A 65 -8.53 -1.12 -15.50
CA ALA A 65 -7.41 -2.04 -15.30
C ALA A 65 -6.32 -1.39 -14.44
N ILE A 66 -6.07 -0.11 -14.67
CA ILE A 66 -5.10 0.64 -13.87
C ILE A 66 -5.59 0.76 -12.43
N GLN A 67 -6.88 1.04 -12.24
CA GLN A 67 -7.45 1.13 -10.90
C GLN A 67 -7.29 -0.19 -10.13
N GLU A 68 -7.48 -1.32 -10.82
CA GLU A 68 -7.29 -2.61 -10.19
C GLU A 68 -5.86 -2.80 -9.74
N GLN A 69 -4.90 -2.37 -10.54
CA GLN A 69 -3.50 -2.46 -10.16
C GLN A 69 -3.21 -1.56 -8.95
N LEU A 70 -3.79 -0.37 -8.94
CA LEU A 70 -3.61 0.55 -7.82
C LEU A 70 -4.16 -0.03 -6.53
N GLU A 71 -5.28 -0.71 -6.61
CA GLU A 71 -5.86 -1.35 -5.44
C GLU A 71 -4.94 -2.42 -4.87
N LYS A 72 -4.34 -3.23 -5.75
CA LYS A 72 -3.40 -4.25 -5.30
C LYS A 72 -2.19 -3.63 -4.64
N ILE A 73 -1.68 -2.56 -5.22
CA ILE A 73 -0.53 -1.85 -4.66
C ILE A 73 -0.90 -1.27 -3.30
N SER A 74 -2.09 -0.69 -3.20
CA SER A 74 -2.56 -0.09 -1.95
C SER A 74 -2.64 -1.12 -0.82
N VAL A 75 -3.20 -2.29 -1.12
CA VAL A 75 -3.30 -3.36 -0.14
C VAL A 75 -1.90 -3.80 0.31
N ALA A 76 -0.97 -3.92 -0.64
CA ALA A 76 0.39 -4.34 -0.31
C ALA A 76 1.09 -3.32 0.56
N VAL A 77 0.92 -2.03 0.25
CA VAL A 77 1.52 -0.97 1.04
C VAL A 77 1.00 -1.00 2.47
N GLU A 78 -0.31 -1.13 2.62
CA GLU A 78 -0.94 -1.16 3.93
C GLU A 78 -0.45 -2.36 4.73
N THR A 79 -0.40 -3.52 4.07
CA THR A 79 0.06 -4.75 4.72
C THR A 79 1.51 -4.61 5.19
N LEU A 80 2.35 -4.02 4.34
CA LEU A 80 3.75 -3.83 4.68
C LEU A 80 3.91 -2.89 5.87
N GLN A 81 3.11 -1.83 5.90
CA GLN A 81 3.17 -0.88 7.01
C GLN A 81 2.77 -1.53 8.33
N LEU A 82 1.73 -2.33 8.30
CA LEU A 82 1.29 -3.04 9.50
C LEU A 82 2.32 -4.06 9.96
N TRP A 83 2.95 -4.73 9.01
CA TRP A 83 4.03 -5.66 9.32
C TRP A 83 5.21 -4.91 9.96
N CYS A 84 5.54 -3.75 9.42
CA CYS A 84 6.62 -2.92 9.95
C CYS A 84 6.32 -2.51 11.40
N GLU A 85 5.10 -2.10 11.67
CA GLU A 85 4.72 -1.70 13.03
C GLU A 85 4.88 -2.85 14.00
N ARG A 86 4.53 -4.06 13.56
CA ARG A 86 4.69 -5.23 14.38
C ARG A 86 6.18 -5.51 14.64
N MET A 87 7.00 -5.38 13.63
CA MET A 87 8.43 -5.60 13.76
C MET A 87 9.07 -4.58 14.71
N LEU A 88 8.59 -3.35 14.66
CA LEU A 88 9.06 -2.33 15.59
C LEU A 88 8.65 -2.67 17.03
N ALA A 89 7.42 -3.13 17.20
CA ALA A 89 6.91 -3.45 18.52
C ALA A 89 7.64 -4.63 19.15
N THR A 90 8.07 -5.58 18.33
CA THR A 90 8.76 -6.78 18.84
C THR A 90 10.27 -6.61 18.94
N GLY A 91 10.81 -5.51 18.43
CA GLY A 91 12.26 -5.30 18.44
C GLY A 91 12.99 -5.92 17.26
N ALA A 92 12.26 -6.53 16.33
CA ALA A 92 12.89 -7.08 15.13
C ALA A 92 13.44 -5.97 14.23
N ILE A 93 12.87 -4.77 14.35
CA ILE A 93 13.43 -3.57 13.74
C ILE A 93 13.76 -2.64 14.89
N ASP A 94 14.97 -2.10 14.91
CA ASP A 94 15.37 -1.13 15.92
C ASP A 94 14.62 0.17 15.70
N PRO A 95 13.76 0.59 16.66
CA PRO A 95 12.93 1.79 16.44
C PRO A 95 13.76 3.07 16.30
N GLU A 96 14.86 3.20 17.02
CA GLU A 96 15.66 4.39 16.95
C GLU A 96 16.35 4.55 15.59
N ALA A 97 16.93 3.45 15.12
CA ALA A 97 17.57 3.48 13.81
C ALA A 97 16.53 3.71 12.70
N TYR A 98 15.39 3.07 12.84
CA TYR A 98 14.30 3.23 11.86
C TYR A 98 13.88 4.69 11.77
N GLN A 99 13.65 5.32 12.91
CA GLN A 99 13.21 6.71 12.94
C GLN A 99 14.30 7.63 12.39
N ALA A 100 15.55 7.37 12.73
CA ALA A 100 16.66 8.17 12.25
C ALA A 100 16.75 8.16 10.73
N TYR A 101 16.58 6.99 10.14
CA TYR A 101 16.63 6.88 8.69
C TYR A 101 15.44 7.59 8.04
N ARG A 102 14.26 7.48 8.63
CA ARG A 102 13.09 8.15 8.08
C ARG A 102 13.25 9.67 8.14
N ASP A 103 13.79 10.17 9.26
CA ASP A 103 14.01 11.60 9.42
C ASP A 103 15.02 12.10 8.39
N ALA A 104 16.08 11.34 8.18
CA ALA A 104 17.10 11.70 7.20
C ALA A 104 16.51 11.73 5.78
N MET A 105 15.67 10.78 5.45
CA MET A 105 15.03 10.76 4.14
C MET A 105 14.14 11.96 3.93
N ARG A 106 13.39 12.35 4.97
CA ARG A 106 12.50 13.49 4.87
C ARG A 106 13.27 14.80 4.77
N ALA A 107 14.37 14.90 5.51
CA ALA A 107 15.21 16.09 5.45
C ALA A 107 15.80 16.26 4.05
N ASP A 108 16.16 15.13 3.44
CA ASP A 108 16.73 15.13 2.10
C ASP A 108 15.71 15.58 1.06
N GLN A 109 14.46 15.30 1.29
CA GLN A 109 13.39 15.69 0.38
C GLN A 109 12.91 17.11 0.62
N GLY A 110 13.09 17.57 1.80
CA GLY A 110 12.68 18.91 2.19
C GLY A 110 13.61 19.96 1.69
#